data_0a0399fc8e3508838d4fdf5690397633
#
_entry.id   0a0399fc8e3508838d4fdf5690397633
#
_cell.length_a   1.000
_cell.length_b   1.000
_cell.length_c   1.000
_cell.angle_alpha   90.00
_cell.angle_beta   90.00
_cell.angle_gamma   90.00
#
_symmetry.space_group_name_H-M   'P 1'
#
loop_
_entity.id
_entity.type
_entity.pdbx_description
1 polymer ?
#
loop_
_entity_poly.entity_id
_entity_poly.type
_entity_poly.pdbx_seq_one_letter_code
_entity_poly.pdbx_strand_id
1 'polypeptide(L)'
;MFNILASTFYWLLALPLLLSPLLGRAQHAAAEATAISGPGTAVLTGRVSSPDDDSVAVSLRDNPLDAKPRIVRAALSGKGEFRLSIPVAGATKADLVYGDDVAALFLDAGTDLDVRFKGGDMVGSLKFKANMPAGVSSRVRGGNATDEQRHRLQAANANAYLAEVDQQFVENDGFQVLPDNVQLYEAPFLSFLEYRRKHEQEFLEDRADKQAFTAEFYKYAEAEINYAYANDRLTFQDLREQVVSTEGRLKMTPTYYDFLKDQSLIDNPDAAQSELYHEFLVNYLHHAAAAASHQRTDPDFYTYSFALAGKELTGPIRAIIQGRVLEESFRFGHVKRSAAMLAEYHAADPQSKFYPTLLADFNQHKEFAIGAPAPNFRLPTVAGDSVSLRNYAGKLVYLNFWKSTNGLCLRDLVYAQDLIRRFENKNIVFINIALDENELAWRQLVKSKNLPGVQARVPGGGFRSPVAKAYAVQDVPAYFLIGEDGTFLNTKPKRLSSRAAIDEINQAFGKASTYTSALGPAK
;
A
#
# COMPACT_ATOMS: atom_id res chain seq x y z
N MET A 1 16.38 -9.58 -20.61
CA MET A 1 16.23 -10.25 -19.30
C MET A 1 16.47 -9.23 -18.19
N PHE A 2 15.86 -8.01 -18.31
CA PHE A 2 16.01 -6.90 -17.35
C PHE A 2 14.88 -5.87 -17.56
N ASN A 3 13.60 -6.31 -17.62
CA ASN A 3 12.48 -5.39 -17.83
C ASN A 3 11.36 -5.55 -16.78
N ILE A 4 11.70 -5.82 -15.51
CA ILE A 4 10.69 -5.99 -14.43
C ILE A 4 10.88 -4.98 -13.27
N LEU A 5 11.78 -4.02 -13.36
CA LEU A 5 12.12 -3.16 -12.22
C LEU A 5 11.51 -1.74 -12.25
N ALA A 6 11.04 -1.24 -13.38
CA ALA A 6 10.55 0.15 -13.45
C ALA A 6 9.16 0.35 -12.82
N SER A 7 8.28 -0.68 -12.80
CA SER A 7 6.94 -0.57 -12.19
C SER A 7 6.88 -0.98 -10.70
N THR A 8 7.97 -1.49 -10.14
CA THR A 8 7.98 -2.06 -8.77
C THR A 8 8.37 -1.09 -7.66
N PHE A 9 8.89 0.09 -7.97
CA PHE A 9 9.31 1.04 -6.93
C PHE A 9 8.16 1.81 -6.28
N TYR A 10 7.03 1.99 -6.95
CA TYR A 10 5.82 2.55 -6.33
C TYR A 10 5.07 1.58 -5.40
N TRP A 11 5.49 0.29 -5.32
CA TRP A 11 4.77 -0.77 -4.62
C TRP A 11 5.49 -1.39 -3.42
N LEU A 12 6.56 -0.79 -2.92
CA LEU A 12 7.34 -1.34 -1.80
C LEU A 12 6.60 -1.34 -0.44
N LEU A 13 5.30 -1.02 -0.39
CA LEU A 13 4.44 -1.21 0.79
C LEU A 13 3.21 -2.10 0.53
N ALA A 14 3.10 -2.75 -0.64
CA ALA A 14 2.03 -3.72 -0.90
C ALA A 14 2.59 -5.16 -0.88
N LEU A 15 2.14 -5.95 0.10
CA LEU A 15 2.34 -7.41 0.12
C LEU A 15 1.76 -8.05 -1.16
N PRO A 16 2.42 -9.08 -1.73
CA PRO A 16 1.87 -9.81 -2.85
C PRO A 16 0.60 -10.56 -2.42
N LEU A 17 -0.53 -10.22 -3.02
CA LEU A 17 -1.74 -11.03 -2.98
C LEU A 17 -1.51 -12.22 -3.92
N LEU A 18 -1.32 -13.41 -3.33
CA LEU A 18 -1.38 -14.68 -4.02
C LEU A 18 -2.79 -14.88 -4.62
N LEU A 19 -2.92 -14.72 -5.91
CA LEU A 19 -4.08 -15.13 -6.69
C LEU A 19 -4.04 -16.66 -6.86
N SER A 20 -4.88 -17.38 -6.12
CA SER A 20 -5.22 -18.76 -6.42
C SER A 20 -6.32 -18.78 -7.48
N PRO A 21 -6.23 -19.58 -8.55
CA PRO A 21 -7.30 -19.68 -9.53
C PRO A 21 -8.42 -20.57 -9.00
N LEU A 22 -9.55 -19.97 -8.63
CA LEU A 22 -10.81 -20.69 -8.46
C LEU A 22 -11.56 -20.68 -9.80
N LEU A 23 -11.41 -21.77 -10.53
CA LEU A 23 -12.24 -22.12 -11.68
C LEU A 23 -13.68 -22.37 -11.23
N GLY A 24 -14.54 -21.38 -11.45
CA GLY A 24 -15.98 -21.52 -11.42
C GLY A 24 -16.54 -21.16 -12.79
N ARG A 25 -16.92 -22.15 -13.57
CA ARG A 25 -17.68 -21.98 -14.81
C ARG A 25 -19.05 -21.39 -14.45
N ALA A 26 -19.28 -20.12 -14.77
CA ALA A 26 -20.60 -19.51 -14.83
C ALA A 26 -20.98 -19.35 -16.31
N GLN A 27 -22.11 -19.95 -16.69
CA GLN A 27 -22.69 -19.86 -18.03
C GLN A 27 -23.03 -18.41 -18.35
N HIS A 28 -22.53 -17.93 -19.50
CA HIS A 28 -22.82 -16.63 -20.05
C HIS A 28 -24.21 -16.61 -20.69
N ALA A 29 -25.09 -15.75 -20.13
CA ALA A 29 -26.17 -15.15 -20.90
C ALA A 29 -25.65 -13.82 -21.42
N ALA A 30 -25.40 -13.74 -22.71
CA ALA A 30 -25.10 -12.48 -23.40
C ALA A 30 -26.37 -11.62 -23.41
N ALA A 31 -26.45 -10.65 -22.52
CA ALA A 31 -27.40 -9.55 -22.61
C ALA A 31 -26.75 -8.43 -23.43
N GLU A 32 -27.18 -8.25 -24.66
CA GLU A 32 -26.99 -7.03 -25.45
C GLU A 32 -27.67 -5.85 -24.71
N ALA A 33 -26.94 -5.19 -23.84
CA ALA A 33 -27.37 -3.92 -23.29
C ALA A 33 -26.92 -2.81 -24.22
N THR A 34 -27.82 -2.26 -25.00
CA THR A 34 -27.70 -0.94 -25.64
C THR A 34 -27.66 0.11 -24.52
N ALA A 35 -26.50 0.31 -23.92
CA ALA A 35 -26.28 1.38 -22.95
C ALA A 35 -26.05 2.69 -23.74
N ILE A 36 -27.01 3.59 -23.65
CA ILE A 36 -26.90 4.99 -24.08
C ILE A 36 -25.98 5.68 -23.09
N SER A 37 -24.96 6.39 -23.57
CA SER A 37 -24.15 7.28 -22.71
C SER A 37 -25.06 8.34 -22.10
N GLY A 38 -25.20 8.33 -20.79
CA GLY A 38 -26.02 9.28 -20.03
C GLY A 38 -25.20 9.97 -18.96
N PRO A 39 -25.76 10.96 -18.27
CA PRO A 39 -25.13 11.58 -17.11
C PRO A 39 -24.72 10.50 -16.11
N GLY A 40 -23.45 10.51 -15.68
CA GLY A 40 -22.88 9.53 -14.76
C GLY A 40 -22.30 8.27 -15.40
N THR A 41 -22.14 8.21 -16.72
CA THR A 41 -21.56 7.06 -17.44
C THR A 41 -20.47 7.50 -18.41
N ALA A 42 -19.32 6.85 -18.37
CA ALA A 42 -18.28 6.87 -19.39
C ALA A 42 -18.42 5.63 -20.29
N VAL A 43 -18.19 5.78 -21.60
CA VAL A 43 -18.27 4.69 -22.58
C VAL A 43 -16.93 4.57 -23.31
N LEU A 44 -16.37 3.36 -23.28
CA LEU A 44 -15.22 3.00 -24.11
C LEU A 44 -15.65 1.93 -25.10
N THR A 45 -15.52 2.22 -26.38
CA THR A 45 -15.62 1.24 -27.46
C THR A 45 -14.26 1.11 -28.11
N GLY A 46 -13.96 -0.01 -28.70
CA GLY A 46 -12.66 -0.09 -29.35
C GLY A 46 -12.36 -1.43 -29.98
N ARG A 47 -11.10 -1.56 -30.39
CA ARG A 47 -10.61 -2.77 -31.03
C ARG A 47 -9.16 -3.04 -30.66
N VAL A 48 -8.91 -4.28 -30.25
CA VAL A 48 -7.58 -4.85 -30.09
C VAL A 48 -7.19 -5.55 -31.40
N SER A 49 -6.09 -5.13 -32.01
CA SER A 49 -5.51 -5.82 -33.16
C SER A 49 -4.57 -6.93 -32.67
N SER A 50 -4.65 -8.11 -33.28
CA SER A 50 -3.89 -9.29 -32.88
C SER A 50 -4.00 -9.60 -31.36
N PRO A 51 -5.24 -9.84 -30.86
CA PRO A 51 -5.44 -10.04 -29.44
C PRO A 51 -4.73 -11.31 -28.94
N ASP A 52 -4.11 -11.21 -27.77
CA ASP A 52 -3.45 -12.28 -27.01
C ASP A 52 -4.10 -12.52 -25.63
N ASP A 53 -5.12 -11.71 -25.28
CA ASP A 53 -6.04 -11.92 -24.16
C ASP A 53 -7.50 -11.90 -24.68
N ASP A 54 -8.45 -12.37 -23.90
CA ASP A 54 -9.87 -12.50 -24.26
C ASP A 54 -10.75 -11.34 -23.80
N SER A 55 -10.23 -10.41 -23.03
CA SER A 55 -11.00 -9.35 -22.40
C SER A 55 -10.22 -8.07 -22.15
N VAL A 56 -10.93 -6.94 -22.14
CA VAL A 56 -10.43 -5.63 -21.71
C VAL A 56 -11.18 -5.23 -20.43
N ALA A 57 -10.47 -4.63 -19.48
CA ALA A 57 -11.07 -4.15 -18.25
C ALA A 57 -10.72 -2.70 -17.96
N VAL A 58 -11.57 -2.04 -17.16
CA VAL A 58 -11.26 -0.76 -16.50
C VAL A 58 -11.33 -0.96 -15.00
N SER A 59 -10.28 -0.57 -14.34
CA SER A 59 -10.11 -0.59 -12.89
C SER A 59 -10.19 0.84 -12.37
N LEU A 60 -11.08 1.10 -11.39
CA LEU A 60 -11.21 2.43 -10.79
C LEU A 60 -11.62 2.34 -9.33
N ARG A 61 -11.31 3.36 -8.54
CA ARG A 61 -11.69 3.44 -7.13
C ARG A 61 -12.74 4.52 -6.93
N ASP A 62 -13.95 4.11 -6.57
CA ASP A 62 -15.04 5.03 -6.22
C ASP A 62 -14.81 5.66 -4.84
N ASN A 63 -14.07 4.97 -3.98
CA ASN A 63 -13.63 5.41 -2.67
C ASN A 63 -12.10 5.26 -2.57
N PRO A 64 -11.34 6.34 -2.33
CA PRO A 64 -9.87 6.30 -2.20
C PRO A 64 -9.35 5.39 -1.08
N LEU A 65 -10.20 5.03 -0.11
CA LEU A 65 -9.87 4.15 1.01
C LEU A 65 -10.28 2.68 0.78
N ASP A 66 -10.87 2.33 -0.36
CA ASP A 66 -11.19 0.94 -0.64
C ASP A 66 -9.92 0.14 -0.95
N ALA A 67 -9.76 -0.99 -0.27
CA ALA A 67 -8.60 -1.87 -0.46
C ALA A 67 -8.54 -2.46 -1.88
N LYS A 68 -9.69 -2.57 -2.57
CA LYS A 68 -9.79 -3.13 -3.91
C LYS A 68 -10.51 -2.18 -4.84
N PRO A 69 -9.98 -1.96 -6.06
CA PRO A 69 -10.69 -1.21 -7.07
C PRO A 69 -11.94 -1.97 -7.55
N ARG A 70 -12.90 -1.23 -8.08
CA ARG A 70 -14.00 -1.77 -8.86
C ARG A 70 -13.49 -2.06 -10.27
N ILE A 71 -13.80 -3.23 -10.81
CA ILE A 71 -13.38 -3.66 -12.14
C ILE A 71 -14.60 -3.82 -13.03
N VAL A 72 -14.62 -3.13 -14.17
CA VAL A 72 -15.61 -3.28 -15.23
C VAL A 72 -14.93 -3.96 -16.41
N ARG A 73 -15.43 -5.12 -16.84
CA ARG A 73 -14.78 -5.96 -17.85
C ARG A 73 -15.70 -6.21 -19.04
N ALA A 74 -15.13 -6.27 -20.25
CA ALA A 74 -15.79 -6.69 -21.46
C ALA A 74 -14.97 -7.76 -22.17
N ALA A 75 -15.64 -8.82 -22.64
CA ALA A 75 -15.02 -9.82 -23.51
C ALA A 75 -14.81 -9.24 -24.91
N LEU A 76 -13.74 -9.71 -25.59
CA LEU A 76 -13.48 -9.37 -26.97
C LEU A 76 -14.38 -10.19 -27.91
N SER A 77 -14.90 -9.55 -28.95
CA SER A 77 -15.53 -10.24 -30.07
C SER A 77 -14.49 -11.03 -30.88
N GLY A 78 -14.92 -11.93 -31.77
CA GLY A 78 -14.02 -12.63 -32.69
C GLY A 78 -13.23 -11.70 -33.63
N LYS A 79 -13.57 -10.41 -33.68
CA LYS A 79 -12.84 -9.37 -34.42
C LYS A 79 -11.96 -8.50 -33.51
N GLY A 80 -11.86 -8.82 -32.23
CA GLY A 80 -11.12 -8.05 -31.22
C GLY A 80 -11.85 -6.79 -30.76
N GLU A 81 -13.16 -6.66 -31.02
CA GLU A 81 -13.94 -5.46 -30.64
C GLU A 81 -14.51 -5.61 -29.22
N PHE A 82 -14.60 -4.49 -28.51
CA PHE A 82 -15.17 -4.42 -27.15
C PHE A 82 -16.01 -3.16 -26.93
N ARG A 83 -16.86 -3.21 -25.90
CA ARG A 83 -17.60 -2.06 -25.37
C ARG A 83 -17.68 -2.15 -23.85
N LEU A 84 -17.27 -1.10 -23.17
CA LEU A 84 -17.39 -0.91 -21.72
C LEU A 84 -18.32 0.28 -21.45
N SER A 85 -19.22 0.11 -20.47
CA SER A 85 -20.05 1.18 -19.94
C SER A 85 -19.74 1.28 -18.45
N ILE A 86 -19.17 2.42 -18.04
CA ILE A 86 -18.54 2.60 -16.74
C ILE A 86 -19.29 3.69 -15.99
N PRO A 87 -20.09 3.35 -14.95
CA PRO A 87 -20.68 4.37 -14.10
C PRO A 87 -19.58 5.17 -13.40
N VAL A 88 -19.66 6.50 -13.44
CA VAL A 88 -18.74 7.43 -12.77
C VAL A 88 -19.53 8.51 -12.04
N ALA A 89 -19.11 8.82 -10.80
CA ALA A 89 -19.75 9.86 -9.98
C ALA A 89 -19.27 11.28 -10.32
N GLY A 90 -18.11 11.40 -10.97
CA GLY A 90 -17.45 12.63 -11.36
C GLY A 90 -16.18 12.33 -12.13
N ALA A 91 -15.38 13.34 -12.41
CA ALA A 91 -14.05 13.16 -12.99
C ALA A 91 -13.19 12.27 -12.09
N THR A 92 -12.55 11.26 -12.65
CA THR A 92 -11.80 10.27 -11.89
C THR A 92 -10.68 9.63 -12.70
N LYS A 93 -9.56 9.35 -12.03
CA LYS A 93 -8.54 8.45 -12.57
C LYS A 93 -9.06 7.02 -12.61
N ALA A 94 -8.70 6.31 -13.66
CA ALA A 94 -8.95 4.88 -13.84
C ALA A 94 -7.74 4.25 -14.54
N ASP A 95 -7.72 2.93 -14.61
CA ASP A 95 -6.69 2.18 -15.34
C ASP A 95 -7.36 1.31 -16.39
N LEU A 96 -6.91 1.39 -17.64
CA LEU A 96 -7.21 0.43 -18.69
C LEU A 96 -6.30 -0.78 -18.51
N VAL A 97 -6.88 -1.96 -18.43
CA VAL A 97 -6.16 -3.21 -18.16
C VAL A 97 -6.39 -4.19 -19.29
N TYR A 98 -5.31 -4.74 -19.83
CA TYR A 98 -5.33 -5.78 -20.84
C TYR A 98 -4.17 -6.77 -20.61
N GLY A 99 -4.48 -8.00 -20.22
CA GLY A 99 -3.46 -8.94 -19.74
C GLY A 99 -2.73 -8.39 -18.52
N ASP A 100 -1.41 -8.29 -18.64
CA ASP A 100 -0.53 -7.68 -17.62
C ASP A 100 -0.26 -6.19 -17.86
N ASP A 101 -0.70 -5.65 -19.00
CA ASP A 101 -0.50 -4.24 -19.35
C ASP A 101 -1.56 -3.35 -18.67
N VAL A 102 -1.11 -2.18 -18.21
CA VAL A 102 -1.94 -1.15 -17.58
C VAL A 102 -1.62 0.21 -18.17
N ALA A 103 -2.64 0.98 -18.52
CA ALA A 103 -2.49 2.36 -18.99
C ALA A 103 -3.45 3.30 -18.25
N ALA A 104 -2.98 4.50 -17.92
CA ALA A 104 -3.77 5.48 -17.20
C ALA A 104 -4.94 6.02 -18.06
N LEU A 105 -6.09 6.22 -17.41
CA LEU A 105 -7.27 6.86 -17.96
C LEU A 105 -7.74 8.00 -17.05
N PHE A 106 -8.34 9.01 -17.67
CA PHE A 106 -9.13 10.02 -16.98
C PHE A 106 -10.54 10.02 -17.54
N LEU A 107 -11.51 9.70 -16.70
CA LEU A 107 -12.89 9.47 -17.08
C LEU A 107 -13.82 10.42 -16.32
N ASP A 108 -14.86 10.88 -17.01
CA ASP A 108 -15.96 11.64 -16.40
C ASP A 108 -17.29 11.27 -17.06
N ALA A 109 -18.38 11.83 -16.54
CA ALA A 109 -19.70 11.65 -17.09
C ALA A 109 -19.79 12.22 -18.52
N GLY A 110 -20.17 11.38 -19.49
CA GLY A 110 -20.24 11.76 -20.90
C GLY A 110 -18.97 11.52 -21.71
N THR A 111 -17.88 11.04 -21.09
CA THR A 111 -16.74 10.48 -21.82
C THR A 111 -17.21 9.38 -22.77
N ASP A 112 -16.89 9.48 -24.06
CA ASP A 112 -17.26 8.50 -25.09
C ASP A 112 -16.10 8.35 -26.09
N LEU A 113 -15.32 7.26 -25.96
CA LEU A 113 -14.05 7.07 -26.65
C LEU A 113 -14.04 5.81 -27.51
N ASP A 114 -13.40 5.93 -28.71
CA ASP A 114 -12.90 4.81 -29.51
C ASP A 114 -11.43 4.56 -29.13
N VAL A 115 -11.15 3.39 -28.55
CA VAL A 115 -9.84 3.00 -28.00
C VAL A 115 -9.26 1.90 -28.87
N ARG A 116 -8.05 2.09 -29.37
CA ARG A 116 -7.39 1.11 -30.26
C ARG A 116 -5.98 0.86 -29.82
N PHE A 117 -5.61 -0.42 -29.76
CA PHE A 117 -4.24 -0.85 -29.48
C PHE A 117 -3.97 -2.23 -30.08
N LYS A 118 -2.73 -2.68 -29.97
CA LYS A 118 -2.26 -3.99 -30.42
C LYS A 118 -2.03 -4.90 -29.22
N GLY A 119 -2.48 -6.15 -29.27
CA GLY A 119 -2.15 -7.17 -28.29
C GLY A 119 -0.64 -7.40 -28.23
N GLY A 120 -0.10 -7.60 -27.03
CA GLY A 120 1.34 -7.72 -26.74
C GLY A 120 2.14 -6.40 -26.80
N ASP A 121 1.46 -5.25 -27.06
CA ASP A 121 2.07 -3.93 -27.09
C ASP A 121 0.99 -2.87 -26.87
N MET A 122 0.26 -2.99 -25.74
CA MET A 122 -0.83 -2.05 -25.46
C MET A 122 -0.28 -0.63 -25.31
N VAL A 123 0.64 -0.42 -24.40
CA VAL A 123 1.16 0.93 -24.02
C VAL A 123 1.76 1.65 -25.25
N GLY A 124 2.63 0.98 -26.01
CA GLY A 124 3.30 1.58 -27.17
C GLY A 124 2.39 1.85 -28.36
N SER A 125 1.21 1.24 -28.43
CA SER A 125 0.28 1.36 -29.57
C SER A 125 -1.06 2.02 -29.26
N LEU A 126 -1.32 2.41 -27.99
CA LEU A 126 -2.59 2.93 -27.51
C LEU A 126 -2.98 4.24 -28.18
N LYS A 127 -4.21 4.30 -28.68
CA LYS A 127 -4.77 5.49 -29.34
C LYS A 127 -6.20 5.73 -28.92
N PHE A 128 -6.51 7.00 -28.67
CA PHE A 128 -7.84 7.46 -28.29
C PHE A 128 -8.43 8.38 -29.34
N LYS A 129 -9.72 8.24 -29.63
CA LYS A 129 -10.51 9.14 -30.44
C LYS A 129 -11.87 9.35 -29.80
N ALA A 130 -12.42 10.55 -29.97
CA ALA A 130 -13.80 10.82 -29.58
C ALA A 130 -14.77 10.07 -30.48
N ASN A 131 -15.77 9.40 -29.92
CA ASN A 131 -16.91 8.90 -30.67
C ASN A 131 -17.85 10.07 -30.99
N MET A 132 -17.91 10.47 -32.25
CA MET A 132 -18.75 11.57 -32.72
C MET A 132 -20.02 11.03 -33.36
N PRO A 133 -21.18 11.73 -33.24
CA PRO A 133 -22.39 11.39 -33.95
C PRO A 133 -22.16 11.32 -35.48
N ALA A 134 -22.92 10.47 -36.15
CA ALA A 134 -22.82 10.31 -37.59
C ALA A 134 -22.98 11.66 -38.33
N GLY A 135 -22.05 11.96 -39.25
CA GLY A 135 -22.03 13.21 -40.00
C GLY A 135 -21.25 14.36 -39.35
N VAL A 136 -20.75 14.20 -38.15
CA VAL A 136 -19.90 15.19 -37.46
C VAL A 136 -18.43 14.81 -37.61
N SER A 137 -17.62 15.72 -38.17
CA SER A 137 -16.17 15.50 -38.28
C SER A 137 -15.49 15.56 -36.89
N SER A 138 -14.57 14.64 -36.61
CA SER A 138 -13.69 14.71 -35.46
C SER A 138 -12.70 15.90 -35.51
N ARG A 139 -12.71 16.68 -36.59
CA ARG A 139 -11.89 17.88 -36.78
C ARG A 139 -12.76 19.16 -36.68
N VAL A 140 -13.60 19.27 -35.65
CA VAL A 140 -14.36 20.51 -35.43
C VAL A 140 -13.38 21.58 -34.93
N ARG A 141 -12.84 22.36 -35.88
CA ARG A 141 -12.14 23.62 -35.60
C ARG A 141 -13.17 24.76 -35.61
N GLY A 142 -13.35 25.40 -34.43
CA GLY A 142 -14.08 26.65 -34.29
C GLY A 142 -15.58 26.52 -33.96
N GLY A 143 -16.17 27.57 -33.53
CA GLY A 143 -17.42 27.93 -32.86
C GLY A 143 -18.74 27.17 -33.08
N ASN A 144 -18.79 26.08 -33.84
CA ASN A 144 -20.02 25.33 -34.16
C ASN A 144 -20.15 23.97 -33.45
N ALA A 145 -19.21 23.59 -32.57
CA ALA A 145 -19.32 22.36 -31.78
C ALA A 145 -20.30 22.56 -30.62
N THR A 146 -21.19 21.59 -30.40
CA THR A 146 -21.98 21.54 -29.15
C THR A 146 -21.07 21.33 -27.95
N ASP A 147 -21.53 21.68 -26.75
CA ASP A 147 -20.77 21.47 -25.52
C ASP A 147 -20.44 19.98 -25.34
N GLU A 148 -21.36 19.07 -25.63
CA GLU A 148 -21.13 17.63 -25.60
C GLU A 148 -20.04 17.19 -26.60
N GLN A 149 -20.07 17.69 -27.83
CA GLN A 149 -19.04 17.37 -28.82
C GLN A 149 -17.65 17.86 -28.38
N ARG A 150 -17.60 19.07 -27.82
CA ARG A 150 -16.38 19.67 -27.27
C ARG A 150 -15.84 18.84 -26.14
N HIS A 151 -16.70 18.46 -25.19
CA HIS A 151 -16.35 17.61 -24.05
C HIS A 151 -15.78 16.25 -24.50
N ARG A 152 -16.42 15.56 -25.46
CA ARG A 152 -15.90 14.28 -26.00
C ARG A 152 -14.51 14.43 -26.62
N LEU A 153 -14.25 15.54 -27.35
CA LEU A 153 -12.93 15.83 -27.91
C LEU A 153 -11.89 16.08 -26.81
N GLN A 154 -12.26 16.85 -25.79
CA GLN A 154 -11.38 17.12 -24.64
C GLN A 154 -11.04 15.83 -23.88
N ALA A 155 -12.02 14.94 -23.65
CA ALA A 155 -11.78 13.64 -23.03
C ALA A 155 -10.84 12.75 -23.86
N ALA A 156 -10.98 12.75 -25.19
CA ALA A 156 -10.07 12.02 -26.07
C ALA A 156 -8.64 12.58 -26.04
N ASN A 157 -8.52 13.92 -26.03
CA ASN A 157 -7.22 14.60 -25.92
C ASN A 157 -6.54 14.31 -24.56
N ALA A 158 -7.30 14.34 -23.46
CA ALA A 158 -6.81 14.04 -22.12
C ALA A 158 -6.22 12.62 -22.04
N ASN A 159 -6.95 11.62 -22.56
CA ASN A 159 -6.48 10.24 -22.53
C ASN A 159 -5.33 9.98 -23.53
N ALA A 160 -5.29 10.69 -24.66
CA ALA A 160 -4.15 10.64 -25.56
C ALA A 160 -2.89 11.24 -24.92
N TYR A 161 -3.03 12.34 -24.18
CA TYR A 161 -1.94 12.94 -23.41
C TYR A 161 -1.38 11.96 -22.37
N LEU A 162 -2.24 11.27 -21.59
CA LEU A 162 -1.78 10.29 -20.62
C LEU A 162 -0.98 9.15 -21.27
N ALA A 163 -1.46 8.61 -22.39
CA ALA A 163 -0.71 7.58 -23.13
C ALA A 163 0.64 8.09 -23.67
N GLU A 164 0.73 9.37 -24.07
CA GLU A 164 1.99 9.98 -24.51
C GLU A 164 2.94 10.22 -23.33
N VAL A 165 2.42 10.58 -22.13
CA VAL A 165 3.18 10.71 -20.89
C VAL A 165 3.81 9.38 -20.51
N ASP A 166 3.04 8.28 -20.55
CA ASP A 166 3.54 6.94 -20.27
C ASP A 166 4.73 6.59 -21.17
N GLN A 167 4.61 6.81 -22.48
CA GLN A 167 5.67 6.50 -23.44
C GLN A 167 6.90 7.43 -23.31
N GLN A 168 6.69 8.71 -23.04
CA GLN A 168 7.76 9.70 -23.06
C GLN A 168 8.51 9.80 -21.73
N PHE A 169 7.84 9.64 -20.61
CA PHE A 169 8.38 9.88 -19.29
C PHE A 169 8.41 8.63 -18.41
N VAL A 170 7.34 7.82 -18.38
CA VAL A 170 7.28 6.65 -17.49
C VAL A 170 8.16 5.51 -18.00
N GLU A 171 8.14 5.22 -19.30
CA GLU A 171 8.99 4.17 -19.90
C GLU A 171 10.43 4.63 -20.21
N ASN A 172 10.75 5.89 -19.96
CA ASN A 172 12.07 6.45 -20.23
C ASN A 172 12.89 6.58 -18.95
N ASP A 173 13.88 5.71 -18.79
CA ASP A 173 14.79 5.68 -17.64
C ASP A 173 15.43 7.04 -17.31
N GLY A 174 15.60 7.91 -18.30
CA GLY A 174 16.15 9.25 -18.13
C GLY A 174 15.31 10.19 -17.26
N PHE A 175 14.03 9.84 -17.05
CA PHE A 175 13.09 10.62 -16.23
C PHE A 175 12.66 9.88 -14.94
N GLN A 176 13.13 8.66 -14.72
CA GLN A 176 12.76 7.86 -13.56
C GLN A 176 13.73 8.06 -12.39
N VAL A 177 13.20 8.00 -11.16
CA VAL A 177 14.02 7.93 -9.94
C VAL A 177 14.51 6.50 -9.77
N LEU A 178 15.61 6.19 -10.46
CA LEU A 178 16.27 4.89 -10.42
C LEU A 178 17.33 4.84 -9.29
N PRO A 179 17.80 3.65 -8.90
CA PRO A 179 18.86 3.51 -7.89
C PRO A 179 20.09 4.37 -8.13
N ASP A 180 20.47 4.57 -9.40
CA ASP A 180 21.62 5.42 -9.75
C ASP A 180 21.37 6.90 -9.41
N ASN A 181 20.13 7.39 -9.58
CA ASN A 181 19.75 8.75 -9.22
C ASN A 181 19.66 8.91 -7.69
N VAL A 182 19.18 7.86 -7.01
CA VAL A 182 19.06 7.84 -5.54
C VAL A 182 20.43 7.85 -4.85
N GLN A 183 21.49 7.35 -5.51
CA GLN A 183 22.87 7.40 -5.00
C GLN A 183 23.47 8.81 -5.05
N LEU A 184 22.87 9.75 -5.79
CA LEU A 184 23.34 11.12 -5.87
C LEU A 184 23.33 11.82 -4.50
N TYR A 185 24.13 12.88 -4.38
CA TYR A 185 24.01 13.81 -3.26
C TYR A 185 22.89 14.82 -3.53
N GLU A 186 22.54 15.60 -2.50
CA GLU A 186 21.41 16.54 -2.49
C GLU A 186 21.32 17.41 -3.76
N ALA A 187 22.36 18.17 -4.09
CA ALA A 187 22.29 19.12 -5.19
C ALA A 187 22.14 18.48 -6.59
N PRO A 188 22.90 17.43 -6.97
CA PRO A 188 22.65 16.69 -8.21
C PRO A 188 21.26 16.05 -8.28
N PHE A 189 20.76 15.50 -7.18
CA PHE A 189 19.42 14.92 -7.14
C PHE A 189 18.33 15.97 -7.37
N LEU A 190 18.41 17.12 -6.69
CA LEU A 190 17.50 18.23 -6.92
C LEU A 190 17.54 18.72 -8.37
N SER A 191 18.73 18.85 -8.96
CA SER A 191 18.88 19.25 -10.35
C SER A 191 18.21 18.25 -11.31
N PHE A 192 18.28 16.96 -11.02
CA PHE A 192 17.57 15.92 -11.76
C PHE A 192 16.05 16.07 -11.64
N LEU A 193 15.52 16.26 -10.43
CA LEU A 193 14.08 16.46 -10.21
C LEU A 193 13.55 17.72 -10.90
N GLU A 194 14.29 18.84 -10.84
CA GLU A 194 13.94 20.10 -11.54
C GLU A 194 13.94 19.92 -13.06
N TYR A 195 14.94 19.20 -13.61
CA TYR A 195 15.01 18.87 -15.03
C TYR A 195 13.76 18.08 -15.46
N ARG A 196 13.43 17.00 -14.74
CA ARG A 196 12.24 16.18 -15.03
C ARG A 196 10.97 17.01 -14.99
N ARG A 197 10.71 17.70 -13.88
CA ARG A 197 9.52 18.52 -13.66
C ARG A 197 9.35 19.56 -14.78
N LYS A 198 10.43 20.25 -15.15
CA LYS A 198 10.38 21.25 -16.22
C LYS A 198 9.94 20.65 -17.55
N HIS A 199 10.48 19.50 -17.93
CA HIS A 199 10.13 18.86 -19.19
C HIS A 199 8.68 18.34 -19.20
N GLU A 200 8.21 17.80 -18.10
CA GLU A 200 6.82 17.37 -17.94
C GLU A 200 5.86 18.57 -18.01
N GLN A 201 6.19 19.70 -17.38
CA GLN A 201 5.40 20.93 -17.44
C GLN A 201 5.37 21.52 -18.87
N GLU A 202 6.52 21.66 -19.52
CA GLU A 202 6.60 22.13 -20.91
C GLU A 202 5.80 21.23 -21.85
N PHE A 203 5.79 19.91 -21.61
CA PHE A 203 4.99 18.97 -22.39
C PHE A 203 3.49 19.15 -22.15
N LEU A 204 3.05 19.34 -20.91
CA LEU A 204 1.66 19.62 -20.56
C LEU A 204 1.16 20.91 -21.21
N GLU A 205 1.94 21.99 -21.11
CA GLU A 205 1.60 23.30 -21.71
C GLU A 205 1.48 23.21 -23.23
N ASP A 206 2.46 22.59 -23.91
CA ASP A 206 2.44 22.41 -25.37
C ASP A 206 1.20 21.62 -25.84
N ARG A 207 0.79 20.61 -25.07
CA ARG A 207 -0.39 19.82 -25.37
C ARG A 207 -1.70 20.55 -25.04
N ALA A 208 -1.76 21.28 -23.93
CA ALA A 208 -2.92 22.08 -23.54
C ALA A 208 -3.24 23.16 -24.59
N ASP A 209 -2.21 23.84 -25.09
CA ASP A 209 -2.36 24.86 -26.14
C ASP A 209 -2.89 24.30 -27.48
N LYS A 210 -2.47 23.07 -27.84
CA LYS A 210 -2.84 22.44 -29.11
C LYS A 210 -4.15 21.67 -29.08
N GLN A 211 -4.49 21.08 -27.92
CA GLN A 211 -5.51 20.04 -27.82
C GLN A 211 -6.76 20.44 -27.04
N ALA A 212 -6.72 21.54 -26.30
CA ALA A 212 -7.78 21.98 -25.40
C ALA A 212 -8.25 20.88 -24.41
N PHE A 213 -7.81 20.97 -23.19
CA PHE A 213 -8.25 20.10 -22.09
C PHE A 213 -9.44 20.69 -21.33
N THR A 214 -10.15 19.88 -20.53
CA THR A 214 -11.03 20.41 -19.50
C THR A 214 -10.18 21.03 -18.38
N ALA A 215 -10.75 22.01 -17.66
CA ALA A 215 -10.05 22.63 -16.53
C ALA A 215 -9.72 21.60 -15.43
N GLU A 216 -10.61 20.63 -15.21
CA GLU A 216 -10.43 19.55 -14.25
C GLU A 216 -9.26 18.65 -14.62
N PHE A 217 -9.16 18.26 -15.89
CA PHE A 217 -8.05 17.43 -16.35
C PHE A 217 -6.71 18.18 -16.28
N TYR A 218 -6.69 19.48 -16.68
CA TYR A 218 -5.46 20.27 -16.59
C TYR A 218 -4.93 20.36 -15.16
N LYS A 219 -5.81 20.67 -14.20
CA LYS A 219 -5.47 20.70 -12.77
C LYS A 219 -4.96 19.35 -12.26
N TYR A 220 -5.61 18.26 -12.67
CA TYR A 220 -5.17 16.92 -12.35
C TYR A 220 -3.75 16.64 -12.88
N ALA A 221 -3.50 16.89 -14.18
CA ALA A 221 -2.19 16.65 -14.79
C ALA A 221 -1.09 17.53 -14.19
N GLU A 222 -1.38 18.79 -13.90
CA GLU A 222 -0.45 19.71 -13.22
C GLU A 222 -0.14 19.22 -11.78
N ALA A 223 -1.16 18.73 -11.07
CA ALA A 223 -0.98 18.15 -9.74
C ALA A 223 -0.11 16.90 -9.78
N GLU A 224 -0.33 15.97 -10.71
CA GLU A 224 0.50 14.76 -10.86
C GLU A 224 1.99 15.14 -11.02
N ILE A 225 2.33 16.12 -11.87
CA ILE A 225 3.70 16.59 -12.07
C ILE A 225 4.29 17.21 -10.80
N ASN A 226 3.55 18.12 -10.17
CA ASN A 226 4.04 18.87 -9.02
C ASN A 226 4.19 17.97 -7.78
N TYR A 227 3.28 17.04 -7.56
CA TYR A 227 3.33 16.14 -6.40
C TYR A 227 4.24 14.94 -6.62
N ALA A 228 4.50 14.50 -7.85
CA ALA A 228 5.62 13.61 -8.14
C ALA A 228 6.95 14.23 -7.70
N TYR A 229 7.20 15.47 -8.12
CA TYR A 229 8.39 16.23 -7.70
C TYR A 229 8.48 16.40 -6.18
N ALA A 230 7.39 16.85 -5.55
CA ALA A 230 7.37 17.11 -4.11
C ALA A 230 7.57 15.84 -3.28
N ASN A 231 6.97 14.73 -3.72
CA ASN A 231 7.05 13.44 -3.03
C ASN A 231 8.45 12.83 -3.14
N ASP A 232 9.04 12.81 -4.34
CA ASP A 232 10.41 12.33 -4.55
C ASP A 232 11.42 13.15 -3.76
N ARG A 233 11.25 14.48 -3.73
CA ARG A 233 12.09 15.36 -2.90
C ARG A 233 11.94 15.06 -1.42
N LEU A 234 10.72 14.87 -0.93
CA LEU A 234 10.44 14.59 0.48
C LEU A 234 11.02 13.27 0.94
N THR A 235 10.89 12.23 0.12
CA THR A 235 11.26 10.84 0.47
C THR A 235 12.72 10.48 0.14
N PHE A 236 13.43 11.33 -0.58
CA PHE A 236 14.79 11.07 -1.08
C PHE A 236 15.78 10.62 0.00
N GLN A 237 15.83 11.30 1.15
CA GLN A 237 16.77 10.96 2.21
C GLN A 237 16.56 9.55 2.74
N ASP A 238 15.31 9.13 2.93
CA ASP A 238 14.93 7.81 3.45
C ASP A 238 15.18 6.73 2.39
N LEU A 239 14.87 7.02 1.13
CA LEU A 239 15.12 6.11 0.02
C LEU A 239 16.62 5.90 -0.19
N ARG A 240 17.41 6.97 -0.14
CA ARG A 240 18.86 6.89 -0.25
C ARG A 240 19.50 6.06 0.86
N GLU A 241 19.05 6.23 2.11
CA GLU A 241 19.52 5.43 3.23
C GLU A 241 19.28 3.92 3.04
N GLN A 242 18.18 3.55 2.39
CA GLN A 242 17.87 2.16 2.06
C GLN A 242 18.75 1.61 0.93
N VAL A 243 19.02 2.41 -0.10
CA VAL A 243 19.79 2.00 -1.28
C VAL A 243 21.30 2.05 -1.00
N VAL A 244 21.79 3.08 -0.30
CA VAL A 244 23.21 3.30 0.01
C VAL A 244 23.48 2.96 1.48
N SER A 245 23.28 1.70 1.84
CA SER A 245 23.37 1.22 3.23
C SER A 245 24.74 1.35 3.90
N THR A 246 25.81 1.58 3.11
CA THR A 246 27.20 1.65 3.61
C THR A 246 27.61 3.04 4.07
N GLU A 247 26.92 4.10 3.64
CA GLU A 247 27.30 5.50 3.93
C GLU A 247 26.54 6.10 5.12
N GLY A 248 25.50 5.40 5.62
CA GLY A 248 24.58 5.93 6.63
C GLY A 248 23.65 7.02 6.07
N ARG A 249 22.92 7.69 6.96
CA ARG A 249 21.92 8.69 6.58
C ARG A 249 22.58 9.98 6.06
N LEU A 250 22.24 10.40 4.84
CA LEU A 250 22.74 11.64 4.24
C LEU A 250 22.30 12.84 5.09
N LYS A 251 23.25 13.72 5.43
CA LYS A 251 22.93 14.97 6.10
C LYS A 251 22.49 16.00 5.06
N MET A 252 21.22 16.41 5.14
CA MET A 252 20.63 17.41 4.26
C MET A 252 21.04 18.82 4.69
N THR A 253 21.00 19.76 3.73
CA THR A 253 21.17 21.19 4.07
C THR A 253 20.01 21.69 4.95
N PRO A 254 20.24 22.71 5.80
CA PRO A 254 19.20 23.21 6.70
C PRO A 254 17.93 23.70 5.99
N THR A 255 18.05 24.13 4.73
CA THR A 255 16.95 24.67 3.91
C THR A 255 16.29 23.63 2.99
N TYR A 256 16.76 22.39 3.01
CA TYR A 256 16.26 21.34 2.10
C TYR A 256 14.74 21.15 2.19
N TYR A 257 14.19 21.15 3.40
CA TYR A 257 12.77 20.93 3.67
C TYR A 257 11.95 22.23 3.75
N ASP A 258 12.54 23.40 3.40
CA ASP A 258 11.81 24.68 3.47
C ASP A 258 10.61 24.76 2.52
N PHE A 259 10.57 23.97 1.46
CA PHE A 259 9.42 23.85 0.56
C PHE A 259 8.15 23.34 1.27
N LEU A 260 8.28 22.61 2.39
CA LEU A 260 7.14 22.16 3.21
C LEU A 260 6.48 23.30 4.01
N LYS A 261 7.04 24.50 4.01
CA LYS A 261 6.43 25.69 4.63
C LYS A 261 5.40 26.35 3.72
N ASP A 262 5.33 25.95 2.46
CA ASP A 262 4.33 26.44 1.52
C ASP A 262 2.98 25.81 1.81
N GLN A 263 2.07 26.59 2.39
CA GLN A 263 0.74 26.12 2.77
C GLN A 263 -0.11 25.73 1.54
N SER A 264 0.11 26.35 0.39
CA SER A 264 -0.59 26.01 -0.85
C SER A 264 -0.23 24.63 -1.39
N LEU A 265 0.95 24.11 -1.02
CA LEU A 265 1.36 22.74 -1.32
C LEU A 265 0.66 21.73 -0.39
N ILE A 266 0.36 22.11 0.86
CA ILE A 266 -0.23 21.22 1.86
C ILE A 266 -1.75 21.15 1.73
N ASP A 267 -2.46 22.28 1.64
CA ASP A 267 -3.94 22.31 1.48
C ASP A 267 -4.29 22.83 0.10
N ASN A 268 -4.27 21.93 -0.89
CA ASN A 268 -4.51 22.20 -2.31
C ASN A 268 -5.76 21.49 -2.81
N PRO A 269 -6.94 22.16 -2.80
CA PRO A 269 -8.18 21.54 -3.27
C PRO A 269 -8.18 21.19 -4.77
N ASP A 270 -7.36 21.86 -5.60
CA ASP A 270 -7.26 21.59 -7.02
C ASP A 270 -6.55 20.26 -7.32
N ALA A 271 -5.74 19.76 -6.38
CA ALA A 271 -5.06 18.48 -6.46
C ALA A 271 -5.87 17.29 -5.90
N ALA A 272 -7.13 17.51 -5.50
CA ALA A 272 -7.94 16.51 -4.77
C ALA A 272 -8.10 15.16 -5.49
N GLN A 273 -7.97 15.11 -6.82
CA GLN A 273 -8.05 13.90 -7.63
C GLN A 273 -6.70 13.18 -7.80
N SER A 274 -5.59 13.82 -7.39
CA SER A 274 -4.24 13.27 -7.54
C SER A 274 -3.92 12.28 -6.40
N GLU A 275 -3.60 11.04 -6.77
CA GLU A 275 -3.10 10.05 -5.81
C GLU A 275 -1.71 10.42 -5.30
N LEU A 276 -0.88 11.06 -6.12
CA LEU A 276 0.44 11.55 -5.70
C LEU A 276 0.34 12.66 -4.66
N TYR A 277 -0.70 13.50 -4.73
CA TYR A 277 -1.00 14.46 -3.67
C TYR A 277 -1.36 13.76 -2.35
N HIS A 278 -2.22 12.75 -2.40
CA HIS A 278 -2.58 12.00 -1.21
C HIS A 278 -1.36 11.31 -0.59
N GLU A 279 -0.50 10.70 -1.42
CA GLU A 279 0.74 10.07 -0.97
C GLU A 279 1.71 11.09 -0.36
N PHE A 280 1.90 12.24 -1.02
CA PHE A 280 2.71 13.34 -0.51
C PHE A 280 2.22 13.79 0.87
N LEU A 281 0.92 13.97 1.07
CA LEU A 281 0.37 14.39 2.36
C LEU A 281 0.63 13.35 3.47
N VAL A 282 0.49 12.07 3.19
CA VAL A 282 0.83 11.01 4.17
C VAL A 282 2.32 11.06 4.51
N ASN A 283 3.20 11.17 3.51
CA ASN A 283 4.64 11.28 3.74
C ASN A 283 5.02 12.57 4.47
N TYR A 284 4.35 13.69 4.19
CA TYR A 284 4.49 14.96 4.93
C TYR A 284 4.15 14.80 6.40
N LEU A 285 3.01 14.17 6.73
CA LEU A 285 2.61 13.91 8.11
C LEU A 285 3.61 13.01 8.84
N HIS A 286 4.14 11.99 8.17
CA HIS A 286 5.18 11.12 8.71
C HIS A 286 6.49 11.86 8.96
N HIS A 287 6.89 12.72 8.02
CA HIS A 287 8.07 13.58 8.18
C HIS A 287 7.90 14.54 9.36
N ALA A 288 6.74 15.18 9.48
CA ALA A 288 6.44 16.09 10.59
C ALA A 288 6.43 15.35 11.94
N ALA A 289 5.86 14.14 12.01
CA ALA A 289 5.89 13.33 13.21
C ALA A 289 7.33 12.94 13.60
N ALA A 290 8.17 12.56 12.64
CA ALA A 290 9.58 12.26 12.87
C ALA A 290 10.37 13.49 13.35
N ALA A 291 10.12 14.65 12.76
CA ALA A 291 10.70 15.93 13.17
C ALA A 291 10.30 16.32 14.60
N ALA A 292 9.08 15.95 15.05
CA ALA A 292 8.61 16.07 16.42
C ALA A 292 9.11 14.97 17.36
N SER A 293 10.11 14.17 16.93
CA SER A 293 10.73 13.07 17.67
C SER A 293 9.82 11.86 17.92
N HIS A 294 8.74 11.69 17.14
CA HIS A 294 7.93 10.47 17.13
C HIS A 294 8.48 9.49 16.09
N GLN A 295 8.80 8.28 16.51
CA GLN A 295 9.19 7.20 15.58
C GLN A 295 7.96 6.34 15.22
N ARG A 296 7.97 5.68 14.07
CA ARG A 296 6.88 4.77 13.66
C ARG A 296 6.57 3.65 14.67
N THR A 297 7.52 3.34 15.54
CA THR A 297 7.36 2.38 16.66
C THR A 297 6.72 2.99 17.89
N ASP A 298 6.54 4.31 17.94
CA ASP A 298 5.95 4.98 19.10
C ASP A 298 4.42 4.89 19.04
N PRO A 299 3.76 4.65 20.16
CA PRO A 299 2.29 4.57 20.21
C PRO A 299 1.59 5.83 19.70
N ASP A 300 2.24 6.98 19.83
CA ASP A 300 1.67 8.29 19.51
C ASP A 300 2.01 8.81 18.10
N PHE A 301 2.82 8.08 17.31
CA PHE A 301 3.19 8.49 15.95
C PHE A 301 1.96 8.75 15.06
N TYR A 302 1.05 7.79 15.00
CA TYR A 302 -0.17 7.92 14.20
C TYR A 302 -1.17 8.90 14.81
N THR A 303 -1.22 9.00 16.14
CA THR A 303 -2.07 9.98 16.84
C THR A 303 -1.63 11.40 16.50
N TYR A 304 -0.31 11.67 16.48
CA TYR A 304 0.24 12.96 16.07
C TYR A 304 -0.08 13.27 14.60
N SER A 305 0.15 12.32 13.69
CA SER A 305 -0.13 12.49 12.26
C SER A 305 -1.61 12.73 11.99
N PHE A 306 -2.50 12.01 12.68
CA PHE A 306 -3.96 12.19 12.57
C PHE A 306 -4.42 13.57 13.05
N ALA A 307 -3.91 14.04 14.20
CA ALA A 307 -4.22 15.35 14.74
C ALA A 307 -3.70 16.48 13.84
N LEU A 308 -2.46 16.32 13.31
CA LEU A 308 -1.88 17.29 12.38
C LEU A 308 -2.69 17.39 11.08
N ALA A 309 -3.12 16.26 10.50
CA ALA A 309 -4.02 16.24 9.34
C ALA A 309 -5.35 16.99 9.65
N GLY A 310 -5.90 16.78 10.85
CA GLY A 310 -7.10 17.50 11.29
C GLY A 310 -6.93 19.00 11.42
N LYS A 311 -5.72 19.47 11.74
CA LYS A 311 -5.38 20.88 11.91
C LYS A 311 -5.09 21.59 10.58
N GLU A 312 -4.34 20.94 9.69
CA GLU A 312 -3.76 21.58 8.50
C GLU A 312 -4.57 21.37 7.23
N LEU A 313 -5.40 20.32 7.17
CA LEU A 313 -6.19 19.99 5.98
C LEU A 313 -7.67 20.33 6.18
N THR A 314 -8.34 20.63 5.06
CA THR A 314 -9.75 21.02 5.06
C THR A 314 -10.59 20.11 4.16
N GLY A 315 -11.93 20.16 4.31
CA GLY A 315 -12.89 19.51 3.43
C GLY A 315 -12.69 17.99 3.24
N PRO A 316 -12.95 17.46 2.02
CA PRO A 316 -12.84 16.04 1.72
C PRO A 316 -11.41 15.49 1.86
N ILE A 317 -10.39 16.31 1.56
CA ILE A 317 -8.99 15.90 1.66
C ILE A 317 -8.62 15.52 3.10
N ARG A 318 -9.04 16.32 4.09
CA ARG A 318 -8.85 15.97 5.50
C ARG A 318 -9.39 14.58 5.82
N ALA A 319 -10.62 14.29 5.39
CA ALA A 319 -11.25 13.00 5.66
C ALA A 319 -10.50 11.84 4.99
N ILE A 320 -10.04 12.00 3.76
CA ILE A 320 -9.27 10.98 3.04
C ILE A 320 -7.92 10.74 3.73
N ILE A 321 -7.17 11.79 4.04
CA ILE A 321 -5.83 11.66 4.61
C ILE A 321 -5.87 11.15 6.05
N GLN A 322 -6.80 11.63 6.88
CA GLN A 322 -7.04 11.03 8.20
C GLN A 322 -7.44 9.55 8.09
N GLY A 323 -8.24 9.18 7.07
CA GLY A 323 -8.56 7.79 6.76
C GLY A 323 -7.32 6.97 6.44
N ARG A 324 -6.40 7.46 5.60
CA ARG A 324 -5.15 6.77 5.27
C ARG A 324 -4.23 6.59 6.49
N VAL A 325 -4.13 7.62 7.35
CA VAL A 325 -3.40 7.52 8.63
C VAL A 325 -4.03 6.44 9.53
N LEU A 326 -5.37 6.35 9.56
CA LEU A 326 -6.09 5.29 10.28
C LEU A 326 -5.77 3.90 9.73
N GLU A 327 -5.82 3.70 8.41
CA GLU A 327 -5.49 2.42 7.77
C GLU A 327 -4.06 1.95 8.13
N GLU A 328 -3.09 2.86 8.11
CA GLU A 328 -1.74 2.53 8.57
C GLU A 328 -1.70 2.21 10.06
N SER A 329 -2.42 2.98 10.89
CA SER A 329 -2.48 2.76 12.33
C SER A 329 -3.12 1.41 12.71
N PHE A 330 -4.04 0.88 11.89
CA PHE A 330 -4.64 -0.44 12.10
C PHE A 330 -3.62 -1.57 11.89
N ARG A 331 -2.67 -1.36 10.98
CA ARG A 331 -1.63 -2.37 10.66
C ARG A 331 -0.39 -2.27 11.54
N PHE A 332 0.00 -1.06 11.93
CA PHE A 332 1.30 -0.79 12.57
C PHE A 332 1.20 -0.07 13.90
N GLY A 333 0.06 0.54 14.20
CA GLY A 333 -0.17 1.30 15.42
C GLY A 333 -0.67 0.46 16.59
N HIS A 334 -0.87 1.14 17.71
CA HIS A 334 -1.41 0.53 18.93
C HIS A 334 -2.94 0.49 18.89
N VAL A 335 -3.55 -0.69 19.06
CA VAL A 335 -5.00 -0.90 18.89
C VAL A 335 -5.88 0.09 19.66
N LYS A 336 -5.53 0.43 20.91
CA LYS A 336 -6.31 1.40 21.72
C LYS A 336 -6.25 2.80 21.16
N ARG A 337 -5.10 3.22 20.61
CA ARG A 337 -4.93 4.53 19.95
C ARG A 337 -5.72 4.58 18.64
N SER A 338 -5.58 3.53 17.83
CA SER A 338 -6.33 3.39 16.57
C SER A 338 -7.85 3.42 16.80
N ALA A 339 -8.35 2.73 17.84
CA ALA A 339 -9.77 2.76 18.20
C ALA A 339 -10.25 4.16 18.61
N ALA A 340 -9.43 4.89 19.37
CA ALA A 340 -9.77 6.26 19.80
C ALA A 340 -9.82 7.24 18.61
N MET A 341 -8.82 7.17 17.70
CA MET A 341 -8.81 7.98 16.48
C MET A 341 -9.98 7.65 15.54
N LEU A 342 -10.34 6.36 15.40
CA LEU A 342 -11.50 5.95 14.59
C LEU A 342 -12.81 6.49 15.18
N ALA A 343 -12.95 6.50 16.51
CA ALA A 343 -14.11 7.07 17.18
C ALA A 343 -14.18 8.61 16.99
N GLU A 344 -13.05 9.31 17.08
CA GLU A 344 -12.93 10.76 16.79
C GLU A 344 -13.31 11.07 15.34
N TYR A 345 -12.78 10.28 14.37
CA TYR A 345 -13.11 10.40 12.95
C TYR A 345 -14.63 10.28 12.71
N HIS A 346 -15.27 9.29 13.32
CA HIS A 346 -16.72 9.11 13.20
C HIS A 346 -17.51 10.24 13.88
N ALA A 347 -17.06 10.72 15.02
CA ALA A 347 -17.71 11.82 15.73
C ALA A 347 -17.65 13.15 14.94
N ALA A 348 -16.55 13.36 14.19
CA ALA A 348 -16.37 14.56 13.35
C ALA A 348 -17.32 14.57 12.12
N ASP A 349 -17.61 13.41 11.54
CA ASP A 349 -18.59 13.23 10.45
C ASP A 349 -19.32 11.89 10.57
N PRO A 350 -20.47 11.81 11.28
CA PRO A 350 -21.25 10.58 11.42
C PRO A 350 -21.84 10.05 10.12
N GLN A 351 -21.91 10.87 9.07
CA GLN A 351 -22.40 10.49 7.74
C GLN A 351 -21.28 10.22 6.74
N SER A 352 -20.03 10.15 7.20
CA SER A 352 -18.88 9.90 6.33
C SER A 352 -19.04 8.61 5.53
N LYS A 353 -19.00 8.73 4.22
CA LYS A 353 -19.02 7.57 3.30
C LYS A 353 -17.81 6.65 3.46
N PHE A 354 -16.74 7.13 4.09
CA PHE A 354 -15.49 6.39 4.31
C PHE A 354 -15.52 5.54 5.58
N TYR A 355 -16.33 5.91 6.58
CA TYR A 355 -16.33 5.24 7.87
C TYR A 355 -16.64 3.74 7.82
N PRO A 356 -17.59 3.23 7.01
CA PRO A 356 -17.84 1.79 6.91
C PRO A 356 -16.62 0.99 6.46
N THR A 357 -15.84 1.50 5.48
CA THR A 357 -14.61 0.88 5.00
C THR A 357 -13.55 0.86 6.11
N LEU A 358 -13.33 1.98 6.80
CA LEU A 358 -12.38 2.08 7.91
C LEU A 358 -12.75 1.16 9.08
N LEU A 359 -14.04 1.07 9.43
CA LEU A 359 -14.52 0.18 10.49
C LEU A 359 -14.30 -1.30 10.13
N ALA A 360 -14.53 -1.67 8.88
CA ALA A 360 -14.30 -3.03 8.40
C ALA A 360 -12.79 -3.39 8.46
N ASP A 361 -11.92 -2.48 8.01
CA ASP A 361 -10.46 -2.63 8.06
C ASP A 361 -9.95 -2.72 9.51
N PHE A 362 -10.41 -1.85 10.40
CA PHE A 362 -10.10 -1.92 11.83
C PHE A 362 -10.50 -3.26 12.44
N ASN A 363 -11.71 -3.74 12.15
CA ASN A 363 -12.21 -5.02 12.68
C ASN A 363 -11.38 -6.21 12.19
N GLN A 364 -10.83 -6.14 10.97
CA GLN A 364 -9.94 -7.15 10.42
C GLN A 364 -8.58 -7.20 11.14
N HIS A 365 -8.05 -6.05 11.55
CA HIS A 365 -6.68 -5.93 12.09
C HIS A 365 -6.60 -5.93 13.62
N LYS A 366 -7.67 -5.52 14.32
CA LYS A 366 -7.64 -5.26 15.77
C LYS A 366 -7.18 -6.44 16.63
N GLU A 367 -7.42 -7.68 16.21
CA GLU A 367 -7.05 -8.88 16.99
C GLU A 367 -5.54 -9.17 16.95
N PHE A 368 -4.85 -8.72 15.90
CA PHE A 368 -3.41 -8.90 15.71
C PHE A 368 -2.64 -7.57 15.76
N ALA A 369 -3.27 -6.51 16.23
CA ALA A 369 -2.61 -5.22 16.37
C ALA A 369 -1.71 -5.17 17.61
N ILE A 370 -0.71 -4.31 17.57
CA ILE A 370 0.11 -3.98 18.76
C ILE A 370 -0.84 -3.52 19.89
N GLY A 371 -0.61 -4.06 21.10
CA GLY A 371 -1.45 -3.81 22.27
C GLY A 371 -2.75 -4.62 22.33
N ALA A 372 -3.05 -5.47 21.34
CA ALA A 372 -4.12 -6.45 21.45
C ALA A 372 -3.68 -7.64 22.33
N PRO A 373 -4.60 -8.26 23.09
CA PRO A 373 -4.28 -9.43 23.89
C PRO A 373 -3.82 -10.60 23.02
N ALA A 374 -2.67 -11.20 23.33
CA ALA A 374 -2.20 -12.39 22.64
C ALA A 374 -3.07 -13.60 23.03
N PRO A 375 -3.51 -14.43 22.05
CA PRO A 375 -4.29 -15.63 22.34
C PRO A 375 -3.57 -16.59 23.29
N ASN A 376 -4.26 -17.01 24.36
CA ASN A 376 -3.68 -17.97 25.27
C ASN A 376 -3.71 -19.38 24.67
N PHE A 377 -2.72 -20.18 25.02
CA PHE A 377 -2.62 -21.60 24.66
C PHE A 377 -2.20 -22.44 25.85
N ARG A 378 -2.40 -23.76 25.76
CA ARG A 378 -1.82 -24.75 26.65
C ARG A 378 -1.37 -25.95 25.83
N LEU A 379 -0.07 -26.21 25.82
CA LEU A 379 0.54 -27.21 24.94
C LEU A 379 1.51 -28.10 25.72
N PRO A 380 1.63 -29.40 25.38
CA PRO A 380 2.61 -30.29 25.95
C PRO A 380 4.04 -29.89 25.53
N THR A 381 4.98 -30.01 26.43
CA THR A 381 6.40 -29.76 26.21
C THR A 381 7.17 -31.05 25.90
N VAL A 382 8.43 -30.90 25.48
CA VAL A 382 9.34 -32.03 25.28
C VAL A 382 9.66 -32.72 26.60
N ALA A 383 9.58 -32.04 27.75
CA ALA A 383 9.80 -32.57 29.07
C ALA A 383 8.63 -33.43 29.59
N GLY A 384 7.45 -33.31 28.96
CA GLY A 384 6.26 -34.07 29.35
C GLY A 384 5.26 -33.31 30.22
N ASP A 385 5.59 -32.08 30.63
CA ASP A 385 4.69 -31.13 31.26
C ASP A 385 3.90 -30.30 30.23
N SER A 386 3.24 -29.24 30.66
CA SER A 386 2.52 -28.32 29.74
C SER A 386 2.93 -26.88 29.96
N VAL A 387 3.01 -26.13 28.86
CA VAL A 387 3.25 -24.69 28.83
C VAL A 387 2.01 -23.94 28.42
N SER A 388 1.74 -22.81 29.08
CA SER A 388 0.69 -21.85 28.72
C SER A 388 1.26 -20.45 28.68
N LEU A 389 0.76 -19.59 27.80
CA LEU A 389 1.18 -18.19 27.76
C LEU A 389 0.96 -17.50 29.14
N ARG A 390 -0.14 -17.80 29.79
CA ARG A 390 -0.47 -17.26 31.12
C ARG A 390 0.54 -17.62 32.23
N ASN A 391 1.33 -18.68 32.07
CA ASN A 391 2.39 -19.02 33.01
C ASN A 391 3.55 -18.00 33.05
N TYR A 392 3.57 -17.11 32.04
CA TYR A 392 4.61 -16.11 31.84
C TYR A 392 4.11 -14.68 31.97
N ALA A 393 2.95 -14.47 32.60
CA ALA A 393 2.49 -13.13 32.96
C ALA A 393 3.58 -12.37 33.74
N GLY A 394 3.83 -11.12 33.39
CA GLY A 394 4.91 -10.32 33.94
C GLY A 394 6.27 -10.55 33.28
N LYS A 395 6.36 -11.36 32.22
CA LYS A 395 7.59 -11.57 31.45
C LYS A 395 7.38 -11.20 29.98
N LEU A 396 8.42 -10.74 29.32
CA LEU A 396 8.44 -10.72 27.87
C LEU A 396 8.39 -12.15 27.32
N VAL A 397 7.62 -12.39 26.28
CA VAL A 397 7.57 -13.70 25.60
C VAL A 397 7.95 -13.52 24.14
N TYR A 398 9.01 -14.20 23.72
CA TYR A 398 9.36 -14.34 22.31
C TYR A 398 8.83 -15.67 21.81
N LEU A 399 7.72 -15.64 21.08
CA LEU A 399 7.01 -16.82 20.61
C LEU A 399 7.41 -17.13 19.17
N ASN A 400 7.73 -18.39 18.88
CA ASN A 400 8.13 -18.88 17.55
C ASN A 400 7.30 -20.11 17.18
N PHE A 401 6.65 -20.07 16.02
CA PHE A 401 6.03 -21.23 15.39
C PHE A 401 6.98 -21.80 14.34
N TRP A 402 7.20 -23.12 14.37
CA TRP A 402 8.17 -23.76 13.51
C TRP A 402 7.81 -25.20 13.12
N LYS A 403 8.52 -25.78 12.14
CA LYS A 403 8.45 -27.19 11.76
C LYS A 403 9.85 -27.78 11.65
N SER A 404 10.03 -29.02 12.12
CA SER A 404 11.31 -29.75 12.03
C SER A 404 11.72 -30.07 10.59
N THR A 405 10.74 -30.16 9.68
CA THR A 405 10.95 -30.40 8.24
C THR A 405 11.33 -29.13 7.46
N ASN A 406 11.28 -27.94 8.10
CA ASN A 406 11.65 -26.68 7.46
C ASN A 406 13.09 -26.31 7.84
N GLY A 407 14.01 -26.40 6.85
CA GLY A 407 15.45 -26.12 7.06
C GLY A 407 15.74 -24.68 7.53
N LEU A 408 14.91 -23.71 7.15
CA LEU A 408 15.03 -22.33 7.61
C LEU A 408 14.72 -22.19 9.12
N CYS A 409 13.66 -22.86 9.59
CA CYS A 409 13.30 -22.89 11.00
C CYS A 409 14.42 -23.52 11.86
N LEU A 410 14.98 -24.64 11.40
CA LEU A 410 16.08 -25.31 12.10
C LEU A 410 17.33 -24.45 12.18
N ARG A 411 17.70 -23.81 11.08
CA ARG A 411 18.83 -22.87 11.04
C ARG A 411 18.62 -21.71 12.01
N ASP A 412 17.43 -21.09 11.99
CA ASP A 412 17.11 -19.99 12.89
C ASP A 412 17.23 -20.41 14.37
N LEU A 413 16.72 -21.59 14.76
CA LEU A 413 16.79 -22.09 16.13
C LEU A 413 18.21 -22.43 16.57
N VAL A 414 19.03 -22.98 15.68
CA VAL A 414 20.45 -23.28 16.00
C VAL A 414 21.22 -21.97 16.23
N TYR A 415 21.04 -20.98 15.37
CA TYR A 415 21.68 -19.66 15.55
C TYR A 415 21.12 -18.86 16.72
N ALA A 416 19.88 -19.12 17.14
CA ALA A 416 19.27 -18.47 18.29
C ALA A 416 19.91 -18.85 19.64
N GLN A 417 20.70 -19.91 19.71
CA GLN A 417 21.30 -20.37 20.98
C GLN A 417 22.11 -19.28 21.69
N ASP A 418 22.95 -18.57 20.92
CA ASP A 418 23.79 -17.50 21.50
C ASP A 418 22.96 -16.27 21.89
N LEU A 419 21.92 -15.93 21.11
CA LEU A 419 21.01 -14.85 21.45
C LEU A 419 20.25 -15.18 22.72
N ILE A 420 19.67 -16.38 22.86
CA ILE A 420 18.88 -16.81 24.01
C ILE A 420 19.77 -16.80 25.28
N ARG A 421 21.01 -17.29 25.19
CA ARG A 421 21.98 -17.23 26.30
C ARG A 421 22.24 -15.82 26.82
N ARG A 422 22.27 -14.80 25.94
CA ARG A 422 22.45 -13.39 26.34
C ARG A 422 21.33 -12.88 27.24
N PHE A 423 20.15 -13.48 27.14
CA PHE A 423 18.95 -13.07 27.87
C PHE A 423 18.55 -14.04 29.01
N GLU A 424 19.36 -15.07 29.33
CA GLU A 424 19.04 -16.07 30.38
C GLU A 424 18.72 -15.46 31.75
N ASN A 425 19.37 -14.34 32.10
CA ASN A 425 19.14 -13.63 33.35
C ASN A 425 18.23 -12.42 33.23
N LYS A 426 17.47 -12.31 32.14
CA LYS A 426 16.50 -11.24 31.89
C LYS A 426 15.08 -11.76 32.04
N ASN A 427 14.15 -10.85 32.25
CA ASN A 427 12.73 -11.19 32.40
C ASN A 427 12.05 -11.50 31.07
N ILE A 428 12.59 -12.45 30.31
CA ILE A 428 12.07 -12.91 29.01
C ILE A 428 12.07 -14.44 28.95
N VAL A 429 11.09 -14.98 28.22
CA VAL A 429 11.04 -16.40 27.87
C VAL A 429 10.92 -16.58 26.36
N PHE A 430 11.64 -17.55 25.82
CA PHE A 430 11.59 -17.98 24.44
C PHE A 430 10.79 -19.27 24.34
N ILE A 431 9.65 -19.24 23.67
CA ILE A 431 8.74 -20.39 23.50
C ILE A 431 8.71 -20.77 22.02
N ASN A 432 9.06 -22.02 21.73
CA ASN A 432 9.05 -22.58 20.38
C ASN A 432 7.92 -23.60 20.26
N ILE A 433 6.89 -23.29 19.48
CA ILE A 433 5.72 -24.15 19.23
C ILE A 433 5.92 -24.88 17.90
N ALA A 434 6.14 -26.19 17.99
CA ALA A 434 6.27 -27.05 16.81
C ALA A 434 4.88 -27.39 16.23
N LEU A 435 4.75 -27.23 14.93
CA LEU A 435 3.59 -27.65 14.14
C LEU A 435 3.81 -29.02 13.47
N ASP A 436 4.70 -29.82 14.02
CA ASP A 436 5.05 -31.15 13.53
C ASP A 436 3.96 -32.17 13.83
N GLU A 437 3.61 -32.99 12.84
CA GLU A 437 2.65 -34.08 12.98
C GLU A 437 3.26 -35.29 13.68
N ASN A 438 4.55 -35.59 13.40
CA ASN A 438 5.29 -36.70 14.00
C ASN A 438 5.97 -36.26 15.31
N GLU A 439 5.36 -36.64 16.43
CA GLU A 439 5.86 -36.32 17.77
C GLU A 439 7.21 -36.95 18.07
N LEU A 440 7.42 -38.20 17.67
CA LEU A 440 8.67 -38.92 17.99
C LEU A 440 9.86 -38.28 17.26
N ALA A 441 9.70 -37.99 15.99
CA ALA A 441 10.72 -37.31 15.20
C ALA A 441 11.06 -35.92 15.76
N TRP A 442 10.03 -35.14 16.14
CA TRP A 442 10.22 -33.85 16.78
C TRP A 442 10.99 -33.97 18.11
N ARG A 443 10.59 -34.89 19.01
CA ARG A 443 11.27 -35.11 20.30
C ARG A 443 12.73 -35.50 20.12
N GLN A 444 13.00 -36.41 19.16
CA GLN A 444 14.37 -36.84 18.85
C GLN A 444 15.22 -35.67 18.34
N LEU A 445 14.66 -34.85 17.43
CA LEU A 445 15.37 -33.70 16.90
C LEU A 445 15.69 -32.65 17.97
N VAL A 446 14.70 -32.27 18.79
CA VAL A 446 14.88 -31.31 19.87
C VAL A 446 16.01 -31.75 20.83
N LYS A 447 16.01 -33.02 21.20
CA LYS A 447 17.07 -33.59 22.08
C LYS A 447 18.43 -33.66 21.39
N SER A 448 18.49 -34.18 20.17
CA SER A 448 19.76 -34.37 19.42
C SER A 448 20.45 -33.06 19.07
N LYS A 449 19.69 -31.99 18.83
CA LYS A 449 20.20 -30.65 18.52
C LYS A 449 20.30 -29.73 19.74
N ASN A 450 19.87 -30.21 20.90
CA ASN A 450 19.81 -29.40 22.14
C ASN A 450 19.19 -28.02 21.89
N LEU A 451 17.99 -28.00 21.27
CA LEU A 451 17.35 -26.75 20.86
C LEU A 451 17.00 -25.89 22.08
N PRO A 452 17.27 -24.57 22.02
CA PRO A 452 17.14 -23.68 23.18
C PRO A 452 15.69 -23.26 23.44
N GLY A 453 15.43 -22.76 24.66
CA GLY A 453 14.12 -22.25 25.08
C GLY A 453 13.10 -23.36 25.39
N VAL A 454 11.88 -22.95 25.67
CA VAL A 454 10.77 -23.88 25.96
C VAL A 454 10.30 -24.51 24.65
N GLN A 455 10.41 -25.82 24.52
CA GLN A 455 10.00 -26.56 23.33
C GLN A 455 8.64 -27.22 23.57
N ALA A 456 7.61 -26.71 22.91
CA ALA A 456 6.24 -27.21 22.93
C ALA A 456 5.81 -27.71 21.55
N ARG A 457 4.81 -28.57 21.51
CA ARG A 457 4.25 -29.09 20.25
C ARG A 457 2.73 -29.06 20.27
N VAL A 458 2.16 -28.75 19.13
CA VAL A 458 0.70 -28.85 18.94
C VAL A 458 0.32 -30.34 18.78
N PRO A 459 -0.57 -30.89 19.62
CA PRO A 459 -1.09 -32.23 19.41
C PRO A 459 -1.73 -32.38 18.02
N GLY A 460 -1.36 -33.42 17.26
CA GLY A 460 -1.78 -33.63 15.88
C GLY A 460 -1.07 -32.74 14.84
N GLY A 461 -0.35 -31.70 15.27
CA GLY A 461 0.41 -30.80 14.38
C GLY A 461 -0.42 -29.94 13.44
N GLY A 462 0.29 -29.26 12.52
CA GLY A 462 -0.28 -28.59 11.36
C GLY A 462 -0.85 -27.18 11.58
N PHE A 463 -0.99 -26.47 10.48
CA PHE A 463 -1.53 -25.09 10.42
C PHE A 463 -3.02 -25.00 10.75
N ARG A 464 -3.76 -26.11 10.70
CA ARG A 464 -5.20 -26.16 11.02
C ARG A 464 -5.48 -26.27 12.51
N SER A 465 -4.48 -26.39 13.34
CA SER A 465 -4.61 -26.47 14.80
C SER A 465 -5.22 -25.20 15.39
N PRO A 466 -5.95 -25.30 16.52
CA PRO A 466 -6.55 -24.12 17.16
C PRO A 466 -5.57 -23.01 17.46
N VAL A 467 -4.35 -23.33 17.95
CA VAL A 467 -3.35 -22.32 18.28
C VAL A 467 -2.77 -21.67 17.03
N ALA A 468 -2.49 -22.43 15.95
CA ALA A 468 -2.01 -21.85 14.69
C ALA A 468 -3.05 -20.90 14.07
N LYS A 469 -4.34 -21.29 14.13
CA LYS A 469 -5.45 -20.43 13.68
C LYS A 469 -5.58 -19.18 14.54
N ALA A 470 -5.51 -19.34 15.88
CA ALA A 470 -5.63 -18.21 16.80
C ALA A 470 -4.53 -17.16 16.63
N TYR A 471 -3.35 -17.57 16.16
CA TYR A 471 -2.23 -16.69 15.81
C TYR A 471 -2.14 -16.39 14.31
N ALA A 472 -3.14 -16.76 13.51
CA ALA A 472 -3.18 -16.60 12.04
C ALA A 472 -1.90 -17.11 11.34
N VAL A 473 -1.28 -18.17 11.85
CA VAL A 473 -0.06 -18.76 11.30
C VAL A 473 -0.38 -19.55 10.05
N GLN A 474 0.07 -19.06 8.90
CA GLN A 474 -0.11 -19.69 7.58
C GLN A 474 1.17 -20.30 7.03
N ASP A 475 2.34 -19.83 7.52
CA ASP A 475 3.67 -20.32 7.14
C ASP A 475 4.62 -20.26 8.35
N VAL A 476 5.78 -20.93 8.25
CA VAL A 476 6.82 -20.97 9.28
C VAL A 476 8.20 -20.69 8.68
N PRO A 477 9.10 -20.04 9.45
CA PRO A 477 8.96 -19.61 10.82
C PRO A 477 8.08 -18.36 10.99
N ALA A 478 7.22 -18.35 12.02
CA ALA A 478 6.42 -17.17 12.39
C ALA A 478 6.73 -16.77 13.83
N TYR A 479 6.96 -15.49 14.05
CA TYR A 479 7.40 -14.95 15.35
C TYR A 479 6.43 -13.90 15.87
N PHE A 480 6.31 -13.83 17.20
CA PHE A 480 5.55 -12.82 17.93
C PHE A 480 6.32 -12.38 19.16
N LEU A 481 6.33 -11.08 19.44
CA LEU A 481 6.86 -10.51 20.68
C LEU A 481 5.69 -10.03 21.52
N ILE A 482 5.57 -10.58 22.73
CA ILE A 482 4.45 -10.35 23.65
C ILE A 482 5.00 -9.70 24.91
N GLY A 483 4.32 -8.65 25.37
CA GLY A 483 4.67 -7.87 26.53
C GLY A 483 4.37 -8.57 27.87
N GLU A 484 4.86 -7.99 28.95
CA GLU A 484 4.64 -8.46 30.32
C GLU A 484 3.15 -8.48 30.71
N ASP A 485 2.33 -7.63 30.07
CA ASP A 485 0.88 -7.55 30.23
C ASP A 485 0.10 -8.58 29.38
N GLY A 486 0.82 -9.41 28.61
CA GLY A 486 0.23 -10.41 27.70
C GLY A 486 -0.33 -9.85 26.39
N THR A 487 0.00 -8.59 26.04
CA THR A 487 -0.40 -7.98 24.76
C THR A 487 0.71 -8.08 23.72
N PHE A 488 0.38 -8.02 22.43
CA PHE A 488 1.39 -7.98 21.37
C PHE A 488 2.18 -6.66 21.41
N LEU A 489 3.49 -6.77 21.48
CA LEU A 489 4.43 -5.67 21.26
C LEU A 489 4.85 -5.60 19.80
N ASN A 490 4.97 -6.75 19.14
CA ASN A 490 5.20 -6.87 17.70
C ASN A 490 4.66 -8.22 17.20
N THR A 491 3.90 -8.19 16.10
CA THR A 491 3.33 -9.39 15.47
C THR A 491 4.20 -9.97 14.36
N LYS A 492 5.31 -9.30 14.01
CA LYS A 492 6.31 -9.73 13.02
C LYS A 492 7.72 -9.31 13.46
N PRO A 493 8.18 -9.71 14.65
CA PRO A 493 9.51 -9.33 15.14
C PRO A 493 10.62 -9.94 14.27
N LYS A 494 11.82 -9.42 14.42
CA LYS A 494 13.01 -9.89 13.70
C LYS A 494 13.30 -11.35 14.08
N ARG A 495 13.78 -12.15 13.14
CA ARG A 495 14.16 -13.55 13.39
C ARG A 495 15.23 -13.65 14.45
N LEU A 496 15.17 -14.69 15.28
CA LEU A 496 16.16 -14.93 16.34
C LEU A 496 17.59 -15.14 15.81
N SER A 497 17.75 -15.52 14.55
CA SER A 497 19.04 -15.58 13.87
C SER A 497 19.58 -14.20 13.43
N SER A 498 18.75 -13.14 13.50
CA SER A 498 19.15 -11.79 13.13
C SER A 498 19.71 -11.02 14.34
N ARG A 499 20.84 -10.32 14.11
CA ARG A 499 21.43 -9.43 15.13
C ARG A 499 20.46 -8.33 15.58
N ALA A 500 19.60 -7.85 14.68
CA ALA A 500 18.59 -6.84 14.98
C ALA A 500 17.51 -7.30 15.98
N ALA A 501 17.34 -8.61 16.20
CA ALA A 501 16.46 -9.11 17.26
C ALA A 501 16.95 -8.73 18.67
N ILE A 502 18.26 -8.58 18.87
CA ILE A 502 18.83 -8.15 20.16
C ILE A 502 18.37 -6.72 20.47
N ASP A 503 18.46 -5.83 19.49
CA ASP A 503 18.08 -4.43 19.65
C ASP A 503 16.58 -4.30 19.89
N GLU A 504 15.76 -5.08 19.17
CA GLU A 504 14.32 -5.12 19.35
C GLU A 504 13.91 -5.61 20.76
N ILE A 505 14.54 -6.68 21.26
CA ILE A 505 14.29 -7.18 22.62
C ILE A 505 14.71 -6.14 23.66
N ASN A 506 15.87 -5.49 23.49
CA ASN A 506 16.32 -4.44 24.40
C ASN A 506 15.36 -3.22 24.41
N GLN A 507 14.84 -2.82 23.26
CA GLN A 507 13.81 -1.77 23.17
C GLN A 507 12.51 -2.19 23.87
N ALA A 508 12.11 -3.46 23.76
CA ALA A 508 10.93 -3.98 24.45
C ALA A 508 11.08 -3.90 25.99
N PHE A 509 12.25 -4.17 26.53
CA PHE A 509 12.54 -3.97 27.97
C PHE A 509 12.44 -2.48 28.38
N GLY A 510 12.92 -1.56 27.55
CA GLY A 510 12.83 -0.12 27.82
C GLY A 510 11.38 0.36 27.85
N LYS A 511 10.53 -0.14 26.96
CA LYS A 511 9.08 0.18 26.92
C LYS A 511 8.32 -0.41 28.11
N ALA A 512 8.63 -1.63 28.53
CA ALA A 512 8.03 -2.26 29.72
C ALA A 512 8.27 -1.45 30.99
N SER A 513 9.47 -0.87 31.15
CA SER A 513 9.83 -0.03 32.31
C SER A 513 9.06 1.30 32.35
N THR A 514 8.73 1.89 31.22
CA THR A 514 7.95 3.15 31.13
C THR A 514 6.46 2.94 31.42
N TYR A 515 5.90 1.79 31.06
CA TYR A 515 4.50 1.44 31.38
C TYR A 515 4.29 1.17 32.87
N THR A 516 5.24 0.53 33.53
CA THR A 516 5.17 0.25 34.98
C THR A 516 5.30 1.53 35.83
N SER A 517 6.02 2.54 35.35
CA SER A 517 6.14 3.83 36.06
C SER A 517 4.92 4.75 35.89
N ALA A 518 4.13 4.56 34.81
CA ALA A 518 2.91 5.31 34.56
C ALA A 518 1.67 4.77 35.32
N LEU A 519 1.72 3.50 35.73
CA LEU A 519 0.73 2.87 36.61
C LEU A 519 1.28 2.86 38.03
N GLY A 520 1.21 3.96 38.78
CA GLY A 520 1.69 4.05 40.14
C GLY A 520 1.36 2.81 40.99
N PRO A 521 2.02 2.60 42.15
CA PRO A 521 1.92 1.37 42.91
C PRO A 521 0.47 1.06 43.23
N ALA A 522 0.04 -0.15 42.85
CA ALA A 522 -1.29 -0.66 43.18
C ALA A 522 -1.46 -0.63 44.72
N LYS A 523 -2.41 0.18 45.15
CA LYS A 523 -2.86 0.18 46.58
C LYS A 523 -3.76 -1.01 46.80
#